data_a87378394d7f9a8eeda8d1a5c3ccac47
#
_entry.id   a87378394d7f9a8eeda8d1a5c3ccac47
#
_cell.length_a   1.000
_cell.length_b   1.000
_cell.length_c   1.000
_cell.angle_alpha   90.00
_cell.angle_beta   90.00
_cell.angle_gamma   90.00
#
_symmetry.space_group_name_H-M   'P 1'
#
loop_
_entity.id
_entity.type
_entity.pdbx_description
1 polymer ?
#
loop_
_entity_poly.entity_id
_entity_poly.type
_entity_poly.pdbx_seq_one_letter_code
_entity_poly.pdbx_strand_id
1 'polypeptide(L)'
;MAGQINLYLSYRDELQSAREQIRQLEEKVMSSNPATGSRESVKENSVGKEMPTDDDRALFDELDRQIREQQLFLDPTLTRDMILRLTPVGKNRISPLLQTFTGENFNGYINRLRLDYSLVLLKDFKHYTIEAVAIDSGFGNVRTYQRIFRDKYGMTPMEYRKTQG
;
A
#
# COMPACT_ATOMS: atom_id res chain seq x y z
N MET A 1 4.10 23.83 6.50
CA MET A 1 3.60 22.46 6.85
C MET A 1 2.22 22.16 6.23
N ALA A 2 1.28 23.08 6.17
CA ALA A 2 -0.06 22.82 5.61
C ALA A 2 -0.11 22.48 4.09
N GLY A 3 0.80 23.02 3.28
CA GLY A 3 0.79 22.81 1.83
C GLY A 3 1.19 21.40 1.37
N GLN A 4 1.95 20.66 2.15
CA GLN A 4 2.42 19.30 1.81
C GLN A 4 1.35 18.25 2.09
N ILE A 5 0.59 18.43 3.15
CA ILE A 5 -0.56 17.58 3.49
C ILE A 5 -1.61 17.68 2.38
N ASN A 6 -1.81 18.87 1.83
CA ASN A 6 -2.77 19.11 0.76
C ASN A 6 -2.37 18.44 -0.57
N LEU A 7 -1.09 18.44 -0.93
CA LEU A 7 -0.59 17.78 -2.14
C LEU A 7 -0.69 16.25 -2.03
N TYR A 8 -0.38 15.68 -0.86
CA TYR A 8 -0.51 14.24 -0.61
C TYR A 8 -1.98 13.80 -0.63
N LEU A 9 -2.87 14.59 -0.04
CA LEU A 9 -4.32 14.33 -0.07
C LEU A 9 -4.87 14.37 -1.49
N SER A 10 -4.46 15.34 -2.30
CA SER A 10 -4.84 15.46 -3.71
C SER A 10 -4.37 14.25 -4.53
N TYR A 11 -3.11 13.83 -4.37
CA TYR A 11 -2.56 12.65 -5.04
C TYR A 11 -3.23 11.35 -4.60
N ARG A 12 -3.56 11.26 -3.31
CA ARG A 12 -4.34 10.14 -2.76
C ARG A 12 -5.71 10.03 -3.40
N ASP A 13 -6.40 11.16 -3.55
CA ASP A 13 -7.74 11.21 -4.12
C ASP A 13 -7.73 10.81 -5.61
N GLU A 14 -6.69 11.19 -6.36
CA GLU A 14 -6.47 10.74 -7.74
C GLU A 14 -6.25 9.22 -7.82
N LEU A 15 -5.42 8.66 -6.92
CA LEU A 15 -5.18 7.21 -6.86
C LEU A 15 -6.43 6.43 -6.47
N GLN A 16 -7.24 6.94 -5.55
CA GLN A 16 -8.50 6.31 -5.17
C GLN A 16 -9.50 6.36 -6.31
N SER A 17 -9.60 7.48 -7.01
CA SER A 17 -10.46 7.61 -8.19
C SER A 17 -10.06 6.63 -9.30
N ALA A 18 -8.76 6.49 -9.58
CA ALA A 18 -8.26 5.54 -10.58
C ALA A 18 -8.54 4.06 -10.17
N ARG A 19 -8.39 3.73 -8.89
CA ARG A 19 -8.71 2.39 -8.37
C ARG A 19 -10.20 2.07 -8.46
N GLU A 20 -11.04 3.03 -8.16
CA GLU A 20 -12.49 2.87 -8.27
C GLU A 20 -12.93 2.67 -9.73
N GLN A 21 -12.31 3.37 -10.67
CA GLN A 21 -12.54 3.16 -12.10
C GLN A 21 -12.12 1.76 -12.56
N ILE A 22 -10.99 1.26 -12.10
CA ILE A 22 -10.52 -0.11 -12.38
C ILE A 22 -11.52 -1.13 -11.81
N ARG A 23 -11.96 -0.96 -10.57
CA ARG A 23 -12.96 -1.84 -9.93
C ARG A 23 -14.27 -1.88 -10.72
N GLN A 24 -14.77 -0.73 -11.17
CA GLN A 24 -15.99 -0.65 -11.98
C GLN A 24 -15.84 -1.33 -13.34
N LEU A 25 -14.64 -1.27 -13.94
CA LEU A 25 -14.34 -1.99 -15.18
C LEU A 25 -14.27 -3.50 -14.98
N GLU A 26 -13.66 -3.97 -13.89
CA GLU A 26 -13.61 -5.38 -13.53
C GLU A 26 -15.01 -5.96 -13.23
N GLU A 27 -15.84 -5.22 -12.51
CA GLU A 27 -17.23 -5.60 -12.20
C GLU A 27 -18.09 -5.67 -13.50
N LYS A 28 -17.83 -4.77 -14.44
CA LYS A 28 -18.50 -4.74 -15.75
C LYS A 28 -18.09 -5.92 -16.64
N VAL A 29 -16.83 -6.35 -16.55
CA VAL A 29 -16.33 -7.54 -17.25
C VAL A 29 -16.89 -8.83 -16.65
N MET A 30 -17.02 -8.92 -15.32
CA MET A 30 -17.59 -10.09 -14.64
C MET A 30 -19.10 -10.23 -14.85
N SER A 31 -19.83 -9.13 -15.03
CA SER A 31 -21.29 -9.17 -15.28
C SER A 31 -21.65 -9.55 -16.71
N SER A 32 -20.70 -9.59 -17.63
CA SER A 32 -20.93 -9.91 -19.05
C SER A 32 -20.69 -11.38 -19.42
N ASN A 33 -20.45 -12.28 -18.46
CA ASN A 33 -20.23 -13.69 -18.76
C ASN A 33 -21.10 -14.61 -17.87
N PRO A 34 -22.33 -14.97 -18.29
CA PRO A 34 -23.12 -15.98 -17.61
C PRO A 34 -22.93 -17.34 -18.28
N ALA A 35 -22.17 -18.25 -17.68
CA ALA A 35 -22.25 -19.68 -17.99
C ALA A 35 -21.82 -20.52 -16.80
N THR A 36 -22.80 -21.06 -16.11
CA THR A 36 -23.21 -22.47 -16.09
C THR A 36 -22.26 -23.42 -15.39
N GLY A 37 -22.60 -23.82 -14.18
CA GLY A 37 -23.15 -25.14 -13.89
C GLY A 37 -22.15 -26.14 -13.35
N SER A 38 -22.51 -26.64 -12.21
CA SER A 38 -22.47 -28.02 -11.70
C SER A 38 -21.68 -28.20 -10.40
N ARG A 39 -22.46 -28.58 -9.42
CA ARG A 39 -22.04 -29.18 -8.15
C ARG A 39 -21.27 -30.48 -8.42
N GLU A 40 -20.15 -30.63 -7.73
CA GLU A 40 -19.82 -31.96 -7.17
C GLU A 40 -18.89 -31.76 -5.97
N SER A 41 -19.28 -32.41 -4.88
CA SER A 41 -18.61 -32.49 -3.60
C SER A 41 -17.43 -33.44 -3.68
N VAL A 42 -16.22 -32.97 -3.40
CA VAL A 42 -15.14 -33.83 -2.94
C VAL A 42 -14.42 -33.14 -1.79
N LYS A 43 -14.51 -33.81 -0.62
CA LYS A 43 -13.64 -33.52 0.54
C LYS A 43 -12.27 -34.02 0.22
N GLU A 44 -11.29 -33.13 0.18
CA GLU A 44 -9.91 -33.50 0.47
C GLU A 44 -9.14 -32.30 1.04
N ASN A 45 -8.43 -32.58 2.15
CA ASN A 45 -7.54 -31.68 2.86
C ASN A 45 -6.44 -31.17 1.95
N SER A 46 -6.55 -29.96 1.48
CA SER A 46 -5.45 -29.16 1.05
C SER A 46 -5.69 -27.74 1.58
N VAL A 47 -4.63 -27.10 2.07
CA VAL A 47 -4.65 -25.70 2.50
C VAL A 47 -5.08 -24.87 1.30
N GLY A 48 -6.38 -24.87 1.04
CA GLY A 48 -7.03 -24.13 -0.02
C GLY A 48 -6.97 -22.65 0.36
N LYS A 49 -6.43 -21.87 -0.55
CA LYS A 49 -6.56 -20.42 -0.56
C LYS A 49 -8.05 -20.13 -0.67
N GLU A 50 -8.74 -20.06 0.48
CA GLU A 50 -10.14 -19.65 0.51
C GLU A 50 -10.24 -18.28 -0.16
N MET A 51 -11.22 -18.13 -1.04
CA MET A 51 -11.51 -16.83 -1.66
C MET A 51 -11.75 -15.82 -0.54
N PRO A 52 -11.16 -14.62 -0.61
CA PRO A 52 -11.36 -13.61 0.41
C PRO A 52 -12.86 -13.31 0.53
N THR A 53 -13.35 -13.27 1.76
CA THR A 53 -14.74 -12.93 2.05
C THR A 53 -14.95 -11.42 1.98
N ASP A 54 -16.22 -10.98 1.88
CA ASP A 54 -16.56 -9.55 1.96
C ASP A 54 -16.12 -8.96 3.31
N ASP A 55 -16.16 -9.74 4.39
CA ASP A 55 -15.64 -9.34 5.71
C ASP A 55 -14.12 -9.14 5.69
N ASP A 56 -13.37 -9.98 4.98
CA ASP A 56 -11.92 -9.82 4.82
C ASP A 56 -11.59 -8.53 4.06
N ARG A 57 -12.39 -8.24 3.05
CA ARG A 57 -12.25 -7.00 2.28
C ARG A 57 -12.51 -5.77 3.14
N ALA A 58 -13.60 -5.75 3.88
CA ALA A 58 -13.95 -4.66 4.78
C ALA A 58 -12.88 -4.44 5.86
N LEU A 59 -12.34 -5.53 6.44
CA LEU A 59 -11.25 -5.45 7.41
C LEU A 59 -9.95 -4.91 6.80
N PHE A 60 -9.62 -5.32 5.58
CA PHE A 60 -8.45 -4.79 4.88
C PHE A 60 -8.62 -3.31 4.55
N ASP A 61 -9.77 -2.90 4.03
CA ASP A 61 -10.06 -1.50 3.67
C ASP A 61 -9.99 -0.60 4.90
N GLU A 62 -10.48 -1.06 6.05
CA GLU A 62 -10.36 -0.33 7.32
C GLU A 62 -8.91 -0.24 7.81
N LEU A 63 -8.15 -1.33 7.70
CA LEU A 63 -6.73 -1.36 8.03
C LEU A 63 -5.93 -0.38 7.14
N ASP A 64 -6.13 -0.46 5.82
CA ASP A 64 -5.47 0.42 4.84
C ASP A 64 -5.83 1.88 5.09
N ARG A 65 -7.11 2.15 5.33
CA ARG A 65 -7.62 3.50 5.63
C ARG A 65 -6.94 4.09 6.86
N GLN A 66 -6.90 3.37 7.97
CA GLN A 66 -6.30 3.87 9.20
C GLN A 66 -4.79 4.13 9.06
N ILE A 67 -4.05 3.22 8.41
CA ILE A 67 -2.61 3.39 8.18
C ILE A 67 -2.34 4.63 7.33
N ARG A 68 -3.17 4.91 6.33
CA ARG A 68 -2.99 6.05 5.42
C ARG A 68 -3.47 7.36 6.03
N GLU A 69 -4.66 7.41 6.60
CA GLU A 69 -5.24 8.64 7.15
C GLU A 69 -4.44 9.17 8.34
N GLN A 70 -4.00 8.27 9.21
CA GLN A 70 -3.15 8.63 10.35
C GLN A 70 -1.67 8.73 9.98
N GLN A 71 -1.30 8.45 8.71
CA GLN A 71 0.08 8.48 8.21
C GLN A 71 1.04 7.62 9.06
N LEU A 72 0.57 6.52 9.60
CA LEU A 72 1.35 5.67 10.51
C LEU A 72 2.63 5.15 9.85
N PHE A 73 2.64 5.00 8.53
CA PHE A 73 3.81 4.57 7.77
C PHE A 73 5.00 5.55 7.83
N LEU A 74 4.78 6.81 8.22
CA LEU A 74 5.84 7.82 8.39
C LEU A 74 6.63 7.64 9.69
N ASP A 75 6.12 6.87 10.65
CA ASP A 75 6.88 6.49 11.84
C ASP A 75 7.92 5.41 11.48
N PRO A 76 9.24 5.70 11.57
CA PRO A 76 10.28 4.71 11.26
C PRO A 76 10.29 3.51 12.22
N THR A 77 9.69 3.65 13.40
CA THR A 77 9.60 2.61 14.44
C THR A 77 8.32 1.78 14.35
N LEU A 78 7.46 2.05 13.36
CA LEU A 78 6.18 1.37 13.20
C LEU A 78 6.34 -0.15 13.15
N THR A 79 5.66 -0.83 14.05
CA THR A 79 5.60 -2.28 14.13
C THR A 79 4.18 -2.80 13.88
N ARG A 80 4.09 -4.09 13.53
CA ARG A 80 2.79 -4.76 13.41
C ARG A 80 2.00 -4.71 14.72
N ASP A 81 2.67 -4.82 15.87
CA ASP A 81 2.01 -4.78 17.18
C ASP A 81 1.42 -3.40 17.50
N MET A 82 2.02 -2.32 16.99
CA MET A 82 1.44 -0.97 17.11
C MET A 82 0.13 -0.87 16.31
N ILE A 83 0.12 -1.40 15.09
CA ILE A 83 -1.10 -1.45 14.26
C ILE A 83 -2.22 -2.24 14.93
N LEU A 84 -1.89 -3.37 15.58
CA LEU A 84 -2.88 -4.17 16.31
C LEU A 84 -3.58 -3.41 17.44
N ARG A 85 -2.93 -2.43 18.04
CA ARG A 85 -3.52 -1.60 19.10
C ARG A 85 -4.43 -0.51 18.56
N LEU A 86 -4.25 -0.14 17.31
CA LEU A 86 -4.94 0.98 16.65
C LEU A 86 -6.08 0.52 15.75
N THR A 87 -6.14 -0.76 15.40
CA THR A 87 -7.12 -1.31 14.47
C THR A 87 -7.92 -2.46 15.09
N PRO A 88 -9.17 -2.69 14.67
CA PRO A 88 -9.96 -3.82 15.13
C PRO A 88 -9.49 -5.17 14.56
N VAL A 89 -8.40 -5.19 13.81
CA VAL A 89 -7.89 -6.39 13.13
C VAL A 89 -7.13 -7.29 14.10
N GLY A 90 -7.54 -8.54 14.23
CA GLY A 90 -6.88 -9.52 15.10
C GLY A 90 -5.45 -9.84 14.67
N LYS A 91 -4.60 -10.22 15.65
CA LYS A 91 -3.15 -10.46 15.48
C LYS A 91 -2.80 -11.38 14.30
N ASN A 92 -3.60 -12.43 14.08
CA ASN A 92 -3.34 -13.43 13.05
C ASN A 92 -3.93 -13.07 11.69
N ARG A 93 -4.68 -11.96 11.58
CA ARG A 93 -5.38 -11.56 10.38
C ARG A 93 -4.58 -10.57 9.51
N ILE A 94 -3.72 -9.72 10.09
CA ILE A 94 -2.98 -8.68 9.35
C ILE A 94 -2.16 -9.28 8.20
N SER A 95 -1.34 -10.29 8.47
CA SER A 95 -0.48 -10.87 7.43
C SER A 95 -1.25 -11.57 6.32
N PRO A 96 -2.27 -12.41 6.61
CA PRO A 96 -3.14 -12.95 5.56
C PRO A 96 -3.88 -11.88 4.75
N LEU A 97 -4.43 -10.85 5.38
CA LEU A 97 -5.11 -9.76 4.68
C LEU A 97 -4.17 -9.03 3.72
N LEU A 98 -2.99 -8.62 4.20
CA LEU A 98 -2.01 -7.95 3.36
C LEU A 98 -1.56 -8.84 2.20
N GLN A 99 -1.26 -10.12 2.46
CA GLN A 99 -0.86 -11.06 1.42
C GLN A 99 -1.96 -11.26 0.37
N THR A 100 -3.22 -11.35 0.80
CA THR A 100 -4.36 -11.58 -0.08
C THR A 100 -4.65 -10.37 -0.98
N PHE A 101 -4.68 -9.17 -0.38
CA PHE A 101 -5.13 -7.96 -1.10
C PHE A 101 -4.00 -7.16 -1.73
N THR A 102 -2.74 -7.36 -1.31
CA THR A 102 -1.59 -6.60 -1.85
C THR A 102 -0.48 -7.48 -2.41
N GLY A 103 -0.49 -8.77 -2.11
CA GLY A 103 0.62 -9.67 -2.43
C GLY A 103 1.88 -9.43 -1.60
N GLU A 104 1.82 -8.58 -0.59
CA GLU A 104 2.97 -8.12 0.19
C GLU A 104 2.86 -8.57 1.65
N ASN A 105 4.01 -8.76 2.29
CA ASN A 105 4.06 -8.84 3.75
C ASN A 105 3.98 -7.43 4.36
N PHE A 106 3.87 -7.34 5.70
CA PHE A 106 3.72 -6.08 6.42
C PHE A 106 4.82 -5.05 6.07
N ASN A 107 6.08 -5.47 6.09
CA ASN A 107 7.20 -4.56 5.79
C ASN A 107 7.19 -4.10 4.32
N GLY A 108 6.86 -5.00 3.39
CA GLY A 108 6.71 -4.67 1.96
C GLY A 108 5.62 -3.63 1.75
N TYR A 109 4.45 -3.86 2.35
CA TYR A 109 3.32 -2.94 2.29
C TYR A 109 3.67 -1.54 2.85
N ILE A 110 4.24 -1.46 4.06
CA ILE A 110 4.65 -0.18 4.66
C ILE A 110 5.72 0.51 3.82
N ASN A 111 6.73 -0.22 3.35
CA ASN A 111 7.78 0.35 2.50
C ASN A 111 7.22 0.88 1.18
N ARG A 112 6.22 0.23 0.60
CA ARG A 112 5.54 0.74 -0.60
C ARG A 112 4.85 2.07 -0.32
N LEU A 113 4.12 2.22 0.78
CA LEU A 113 3.50 3.49 1.17
C LEU A 113 4.54 4.61 1.37
N ARG A 114 5.67 4.28 2.01
CA ARG A 114 6.78 5.21 2.20
C ARG A 114 7.41 5.63 0.87
N LEU A 115 7.59 4.69 -0.06
CA LEU A 115 8.09 5.00 -1.40
C LEU A 115 7.13 5.90 -2.16
N ASP A 116 5.83 5.59 -2.16
CA ASP A 116 4.80 6.40 -2.82
C ASP A 116 4.82 7.84 -2.28
N TYR A 117 4.94 8.00 -0.97
CA TYR A 117 5.08 9.32 -0.34
C TYR A 117 6.39 10.01 -0.73
N SER A 118 7.50 9.27 -0.77
CA SER A 118 8.81 9.82 -1.16
C SER A 118 8.83 10.38 -2.58
N LEU A 119 8.06 9.81 -3.52
CA LEU A 119 7.94 10.33 -4.87
C LEU A 119 7.37 11.75 -4.92
N VAL A 120 6.44 12.06 -4.00
CA VAL A 120 5.90 13.42 -3.87
C VAL A 120 6.96 14.39 -3.40
N LEU A 121 7.73 14.01 -2.36
CA LEU A 121 8.82 14.86 -1.82
C LEU A 121 9.97 15.03 -2.83
N LEU A 122 10.26 14.00 -3.64
CA LEU A 122 11.32 14.07 -4.66
C LEU A 122 11.07 15.14 -5.73
N LYS A 123 9.82 15.49 -6.01
CA LYS A 123 9.46 16.55 -6.96
C LYS A 123 9.86 17.94 -6.48
N ASP A 124 9.93 18.13 -5.17
CA ASP A 124 10.36 19.40 -4.56
C ASP A 124 11.86 19.41 -4.28
N PHE A 125 12.65 19.48 -5.37
CA PHE A 125 14.12 19.45 -5.30
C PHE A 125 14.74 20.71 -4.67
N LYS A 126 13.96 21.80 -4.55
CA LYS A 126 14.45 23.05 -3.95
C LYS A 126 14.49 22.99 -2.42
N HIS A 127 13.58 22.24 -1.82
CA HIS A 127 13.40 22.20 -0.37
C HIS A 127 13.81 20.88 0.27
N TYR A 128 13.99 19.81 -0.54
CA TYR A 128 14.32 18.48 -0.02
C TYR A 128 15.63 17.92 -0.56
N THR A 129 16.56 17.63 0.34
CA THR A 129 17.68 16.74 0.04
C THR A 129 17.21 15.28 -0.04
N ILE A 130 18.01 14.39 -0.60
CA ILE A 130 17.69 12.95 -0.62
C ILE A 130 17.59 12.38 0.80
N GLU A 131 18.43 12.88 1.71
CA GLU A 131 18.41 12.53 3.13
C GLU A 131 17.11 12.97 3.80
N ALA A 132 16.68 14.21 3.57
CA ALA A 132 15.41 14.72 4.10
C ALA A 132 14.23 13.91 3.55
N VAL A 133 14.20 13.60 2.26
CA VAL A 133 13.17 12.74 1.66
C VAL A 133 13.11 11.38 2.35
N ALA A 134 14.26 10.73 2.60
CA ALA A 134 14.31 9.44 3.26
C ALA A 134 13.69 9.50 4.67
N ILE A 135 14.11 10.47 5.48
CA ILE A 135 13.65 10.62 6.87
C ILE A 135 12.16 10.97 6.91
N ASP A 136 11.74 11.96 6.14
CA ASP A 136 10.35 12.46 6.14
C ASP A 136 9.37 11.47 5.52
N SER A 137 9.87 10.50 4.73
CA SER A 137 9.08 9.38 4.22
C SER A 137 9.00 8.18 5.20
N GLY A 138 9.56 8.31 6.40
CA GLY A 138 9.50 7.27 7.43
C GLY A 138 10.56 6.18 7.32
N PHE A 139 11.57 6.33 6.44
CA PHE A 139 12.71 5.43 6.44
C PHE A 139 13.69 5.80 7.56
N GLY A 140 14.07 4.83 8.38
CA GLY A 140 14.96 5.07 9.52
C GLY A 140 16.38 5.48 9.14
N ASN A 141 16.78 5.26 7.88
CA ASN A 141 18.06 5.73 7.34
C ASN A 141 18.05 5.78 5.79
N VAL A 142 18.91 6.64 5.27
CA VAL A 142 19.04 6.91 3.83
C VAL A 142 19.49 5.70 3.02
N ARG A 143 20.39 4.88 3.56
CA ARG A 143 20.89 3.68 2.87
C ARG A 143 19.76 2.67 2.61
N THR A 144 18.91 2.44 3.60
CA THR A 144 17.74 1.58 3.47
C THR A 144 16.78 2.13 2.41
N TYR A 145 16.49 3.42 2.45
CA TYR A 145 15.66 4.10 1.45
C TYR A 145 16.20 3.91 0.04
N GLN A 146 17.47 4.25 -0.19
CA GLN A 146 18.11 4.15 -1.51
C GLN A 146 18.09 2.72 -2.06
N ARG A 147 18.35 1.73 -1.21
CA ARG A 147 18.31 0.31 -1.60
C ARG A 147 16.90 -0.09 -2.02
N ILE A 148 15.90 0.16 -1.18
CA ILE A 148 14.49 -0.22 -1.44
C ILE A 148 13.95 0.53 -2.67
N PHE A 149 14.31 1.81 -2.82
CA PHE A 149 13.94 2.60 -3.98
C PHE A 149 14.51 2.02 -5.28
N ARG A 150 15.80 1.68 -5.28
CA ARG A 150 16.45 1.05 -6.44
C ARG A 150 15.85 -0.31 -6.76
N ASP A 151 15.60 -1.14 -5.76
CA ASP A 151 14.97 -2.45 -5.94
C ASP A 151 13.59 -2.33 -6.60
N LYS A 152 12.84 -1.25 -6.28
CA LYS A 152 11.49 -1.02 -6.81
C LYS A 152 11.49 -0.37 -8.20
N TYR A 153 12.35 0.64 -8.43
CA TYR A 153 12.29 1.49 -9.63
C TYR A 153 13.46 1.29 -10.60
N GLY A 154 14.42 0.42 -10.26
CA GLY A 154 15.60 0.14 -11.11
C GLY A 154 16.63 1.26 -11.16
N MET A 155 16.42 2.37 -10.43
CA MET A 155 17.30 3.56 -10.40
C MET A 155 17.35 4.16 -9.00
N THR A 156 18.36 5.00 -8.74
CA THR A 156 18.48 5.69 -7.46
C THR A 156 17.48 6.86 -7.36
N PRO A 157 17.12 7.31 -6.12
CA PRO A 157 16.29 8.50 -5.94
C PRO A 157 16.86 9.76 -6.64
N MET A 158 18.18 9.89 -6.67
CA MET A 158 18.85 11.02 -7.34
C MET A 158 18.67 10.94 -8.86
N GLU A 159 18.84 9.77 -9.46
CA GLU A 159 18.61 9.57 -10.89
C GLU A 159 17.15 9.82 -11.24
N TYR A 160 16.21 9.27 -10.44
CA TYR A 160 14.78 9.53 -10.61
C TYR A 160 14.45 11.03 -10.59
N ARG A 161 15.00 11.78 -9.63
CA ARG A 161 14.82 13.24 -9.53
C ARG A 161 15.26 13.97 -10.80
N LYS A 162 16.37 13.55 -11.43
CA LYS A 162 16.85 14.14 -12.68
C LYS A 162 15.90 13.90 -13.86
N THR A 163 15.11 12.84 -13.84
CA THR A 163 14.11 12.57 -14.89
C THR A 163 12.84 13.42 -14.74
N GLN A 164 12.64 14.06 -13.59
CA GLN A 164 11.45 14.88 -13.30
C GLN A 164 11.67 16.38 -13.54
N GLY A 165 12.90 16.83 -13.73
CA GLY A 165 13.29 18.22 -14.02
C GLY A 165 13.76 18.39 -15.44
#